data_486c1ddb94640e3e8b75533576e26405
#
_entry.id   486c1ddb94640e3e8b75533576e26405
#
_cell.length_a   1.000
_cell.length_b   1.000
_cell.length_c   1.000
_cell.angle_alpha   90.00
_cell.angle_beta   90.00
_cell.angle_gamma   90.00
#
_symmetry.space_group_name_H-M   'P 1'
#
loop_
_entity.id
_entity.type
_entity.pdbx_description
1 polymer ?
#
loop_
_entity_poly.entity_id
_entity_poly.type
_entity_poly.pdbx_seq_one_letter_code
_entity_poly.pdbx_strand_id
1 'polypeptide(L)'
;PLRVALVDRILHDPTNVPYLQGEEKFDPRVSALTTASINLFSDLGVWESITGMRCCSYQAMEVWDAEGTGQIHFSAEDIKQPSLGTIVENSIVNTALYSLLNNIENLELLAPLEIEDLSTIQYGDDFRAKLTTKDGRELTTTLVVAADGTNSRIRSLAQFKTREWDYEHQALVTTVRTELPHEHRALQRFIDTGPLAFLPLLPAADSEDERYCSIVWSLVPERSREMLEMTAQQFKIELALNLEHKLGNIEAIEQRFVFPLRQRHATDYFRGNIVLMGDAAHTIHPLAGQGVNLGLLDAATLSGELARGVQAGRNIADPIVLGRYQRKRIGHNLGMMWLMEGFKHLFAEQTLPVRWLRNMGMSGLDNISVIKNHLARRAMGLD
;
A
#
# COMPACT_ATOMS: atom_id res chain seq x y z
N PRO A 1 21.75 -4.64 21.91
CA PRO A 1 20.50 -4.18 21.31
C PRO A 1 20.63 -2.73 20.86
N LEU A 2 19.99 -2.36 19.74
CA LEU A 2 19.92 -0.98 19.27
C LEU A 2 18.92 -0.19 20.13
N ARG A 3 19.22 1.09 20.40
CA ARG A 3 18.24 2.04 20.92
C ARG A 3 17.58 2.73 19.73
N VAL A 4 16.26 2.80 19.73
CA VAL A 4 15.46 3.36 18.62
C VAL A 4 14.59 4.48 19.17
N ALA A 5 14.57 5.62 18.45
CA ALA A 5 13.57 6.66 18.67
C ALA A 5 12.62 6.66 17.46
N LEU A 6 11.34 6.48 17.71
CA LEU A 6 10.28 6.65 16.72
C LEU A 6 9.72 8.06 16.81
N VAL A 7 9.91 8.85 15.76
CA VAL A 7 9.44 10.24 15.68
C VAL A 7 8.24 10.32 14.77
N ASP A 8 7.11 10.85 15.26
CA ASP A 8 5.92 11.08 14.45
C ASP A 8 5.30 12.46 14.75
N ARG A 9 4.75 13.09 13.72
CA ARG A 9 4.03 14.38 13.85
C ARG A 9 2.73 14.24 14.62
N ILE A 10 2.14 13.06 14.61
CA ILE A 10 0.83 12.77 15.18
C ILE A 10 1.00 11.65 16.20
N LEU A 11 0.50 11.88 17.40
CA LEU A 11 0.34 10.78 18.34
C LEU A 11 -0.87 9.96 17.90
N HIS A 12 -0.65 8.68 17.61
CA HIS A 12 -1.73 7.77 17.26
C HIS A 12 -2.66 7.58 18.47
N ASP A 13 -3.95 7.80 18.24
CA ASP A 13 -5.01 7.51 19.19
C ASP A 13 -5.66 6.16 18.85
N PRO A 14 -5.39 5.09 19.59
CA PRO A 14 -5.94 3.78 19.30
C PRO A 14 -7.46 3.70 19.52
N THR A 15 -8.07 4.72 20.14
CA THR A 15 -9.52 4.78 20.36
C THR A 15 -10.25 5.47 19.21
N ASN A 16 -9.53 6.22 18.38
CA ASN A 16 -10.09 6.92 17.23
C ASN A 16 -9.96 6.09 15.94
N VAL A 17 -10.52 4.89 15.96
CA VAL A 17 -10.56 3.97 14.82
C VAL A 17 -12.01 3.84 14.37
N PRO A 18 -12.33 3.95 13.08
CA PRO A 18 -13.72 3.83 12.58
C PRO A 18 -14.42 2.57 13.06
N TYR A 19 -13.73 1.45 13.08
CA TYR A 19 -14.19 0.18 13.62
C TYR A 19 -14.79 0.27 15.04
N LEU A 20 -14.20 1.06 15.95
CA LEU A 20 -14.71 1.24 17.31
C LEU A 20 -15.92 2.19 17.39
N GLN A 21 -16.21 2.93 16.31
CA GLN A 21 -17.33 3.86 16.25
C GLN A 21 -18.63 3.19 15.72
N GLY A 22 -18.52 1.97 15.20
CA GLY A 22 -19.63 1.16 14.72
C GLY A 22 -19.20 0.21 13.60
N GLU A 23 -19.80 -0.96 13.56
CA GLU A 23 -19.47 -2.03 12.60
C GLU A 23 -19.61 -1.60 11.13
N GLU A 24 -20.51 -0.67 10.85
CA GLU A 24 -20.76 -0.16 9.49
C GLU A 24 -19.81 0.99 9.10
N LYS A 25 -18.90 1.42 9.99
CA LYS A 25 -17.95 2.50 9.73
C LYS A 25 -16.59 1.97 9.38
N PHE A 26 -16.07 2.40 8.22
CA PHE A 26 -14.79 1.93 7.69
C PHE A 26 -13.79 3.08 7.49
N ASP A 27 -12.50 2.75 7.59
CA ASP A 27 -11.44 3.66 7.14
C ASP A 27 -11.51 3.76 5.60
N PRO A 28 -11.51 4.96 5.03
CA PRO A 28 -11.51 5.10 3.58
C PRO A 28 -10.26 4.50 2.93
N ARG A 29 -9.17 4.32 3.68
CA ARG A 29 -7.95 3.72 3.17
C ARG A 29 -7.79 2.29 3.66
N VAL A 30 -7.83 1.38 2.72
CA VAL A 30 -7.55 -0.03 2.94
C VAL A 30 -6.29 -0.46 2.19
N SER A 31 -5.70 -1.55 2.66
CA SER A 31 -4.56 -2.20 2.02
C SER A 31 -4.89 -3.65 1.72
N ALA A 32 -4.54 -4.10 0.52
CA ALA A 32 -4.58 -5.50 0.15
C ALA A 32 -3.24 -6.12 0.56
N LEU A 33 -3.19 -6.70 1.75
CA LEU A 33 -1.98 -7.31 2.29
C LEU A 33 -1.67 -8.61 1.56
N THR A 34 -0.44 -8.73 1.08
CA THR A 34 0.07 -9.96 0.47
C THR A 34 0.48 -10.98 1.53
N THR A 35 0.61 -12.25 1.15
CA THR A 35 1.10 -13.31 2.05
C THR A 35 2.44 -12.95 2.70
N ALA A 36 3.36 -12.32 1.97
CA ALA A 36 4.63 -11.88 2.52
C ALA A 36 4.45 -10.83 3.63
N SER A 37 3.52 -9.89 3.48
CA SER A 37 3.19 -8.89 4.50
C SER A 37 2.49 -9.51 5.71
N ILE A 38 1.60 -10.46 5.48
CA ILE A 38 0.92 -11.22 6.54
C ILE A 38 1.93 -12.01 7.37
N ASN A 39 2.87 -12.68 6.72
CA ASN A 39 3.95 -13.41 7.41
C ASN A 39 4.80 -12.47 8.26
N LEU A 40 5.15 -11.29 7.75
CA LEU A 40 5.87 -10.27 8.53
C LEU A 40 5.08 -9.85 9.78
N PHE A 41 3.79 -9.60 9.66
CA PHE A 41 2.94 -9.26 10.80
C PHE A 41 2.77 -10.42 11.78
N SER A 42 2.76 -11.66 11.30
CA SER A 42 2.76 -12.86 12.13
C SER A 42 4.07 -13.02 12.88
N ASP A 43 5.22 -12.81 12.23
CA ASP A 43 6.54 -12.84 12.87
C ASP A 43 6.69 -11.75 13.94
N LEU A 44 6.04 -10.59 13.75
CA LEU A 44 5.98 -9.50 14.73
C LEU A 44 4.95 -9.76 15.85
N GLY A 45 4.11 -10.80 15.73
CA GLY A 45 3.08 -11.14 16.70
C GLY A 45 1.86 -10.21 16.71
N VAL A 46 1.62 -9.44 15.63
CA VAL A 46 0.46 -8.52 15.51
C VAL A 46 -0.67 -9.04 14.66
N TRP A 47 -0.45 -10.11 13.89
CA TRP A 47 -1.45 -10.59 12.94
C TRP A 47 -2.75 -11.02 13.65
N GLU A 48 -2.65 -11.69 14.79
CA GLU A 48 -3.83 -12.09 15.59
C GLU A 48 -4.62 -10.87 16.08
N SER A 49 -3.94 -9.80 16.46
CA SER A 49 -4.60 -8.54 16.84
C SER A 49 -5.35 -7.91 15.67
N ILE A 50 -4.77 -7.94 14.47
CA ILE A 50 -5.41 -7.43 13.24
C ILE A 50 -6.66 -8.25 12.91
N THR A 51 -6.54 -9.58 12.88
CA THR A 51 -7.67 -10.47 12.55
C THR A 51 -8.76 -10.47 13.61
N GLY A 52 -8.40 -10.28 14.89
CA GLY A 52 -9.36 -10.15 15.98
C GLY A 52 -10.17 -8.85 15.96
N MET A 53 -9.72 -7.81 15.24
CA MET A 53 -10.51 -6.62 15.00
C MET A 53 -11.43 -6.84 13.79
N ARG A 54 -10.95 -6.65 12.57
CA ARG A 54 -11.61 -7.06 11.33
C ARG A 54 -10.67 -7.03 10.14
N CYS A 55 -10.84 -7.99 9.24
CA CYS A 55 -10.20 -8.03 7.94
C CYS A 55 -11.01 -8.94 7.02
N CYS A 56 -10.79 -8.87 5.72
CA CYS A 56 -11.43 -9.77 4.77
C CYS A 56 -10.40 -10.41 3.85
N SER A 57 -10.17 -11.71 4.01
CA SER A 57 -9.36 -12.49 3.08
C SER A 57 -10.14 -12.76 1.80
N TYR A 58 -9.51 -12.56 0.64
CA TYR A 58 -10.15 -12.86 -0.63
C TYR A 58 -9.46 -14.05 -1.31
N GLN A 59 -10.30 -14.94 -1.87
CA GLN A 59 -9.88 -16.21 -2.46
C GLN A 59 -9.84 -16.15 -3.98
N ALA A 60 -10.53 -15.17 -4.57
CA ALA A 60 -10.57 -14.97 -6.00
C ALA A 60 -10.45 -13.48 -6.36
N MET A 61 -9.92 -13.21 -7.54
CA MET A 61 -9.89 -11.88 -8.14
C MET A 61 -10.30 -11.98 -9.59
N GLU A 62 -11.32 -11.23 -9.97
CA GLU A 62 -11.77 -11.09 -11.35
C GLU A 62 -11.34 -9.75 -11.91
N VAL A 63 -10.68 -9.79 -13.05
CA VAL A 63 -10.23 -8.59 -13.78
C VAL A 63 -10.78 -8.66 -15.19
N TRP A 64 -11.50 -7.62 -15.64
CA TRP A 64 -12.06 -7.57 -17.01
C TRP A 64 -12.01 -6.18 -17.63
N ASP A 65 -12.10 -6.17 -18.97
CA ASP A 65 -12.11 -4.97 -19.78
C ASP A 65 -13.56 -4.56 -20.10
N ALA A 66 -13.86 -3.27 -19.96
CA ALA A 66 -15.20 -2.72 -20.25
C ALA A 66 -15.63 -2.82 -21.70
N GLU A 67 -14.67 -2.76 -22.63
CA GLU A 67 -14.93 -2.67 -24.05
C GLU A 67 -14.62 -3.93 -24.85
N GLY A 68 -14.22 -5.00 -24.16
CA GLY A 68 -13.80 -6.26 -24.76
C GLY A 68 -14.34 -7.49 -24.06
N THR A 69 -13.94 -8.66 -24.58
CA THR A 69 -14.25 -9.97 -24.00
C THR A 69 -13.11 -10.49 -23.13
N GLY A 70 -12.07 -9.67 -22.92
CA GLY A 70 -10.90 -10.07 -22.13
C GLY A 70 -11.22 -10.07 -20.65
N GLN A 71 -11.09 -11.24 -20.02
CA GLN A 71 -11.14 -11.38 -18.58
C GLN A 71 -10.04 -12.31 -18.09
N ILE A 72 -9.60 -12.10 -16.86
CA ILE A 72 -8.66 -12.98 -16.16
C ILE A 72 -9.25 -13.27 -14.80
N HIS A 73 -9.26 -14.53 -14.44
CA HIS A 73 -9.69 -15.00 -13.14
C HIS A 73 -8.49 -15.59 -12.39
N PHE A 74 -8.18 -15.04 -11.22
CA PHE A 74 -7.18 -15.58 -10.30
C PHE A 74 -7.89 -16.28 -9.16
N SER A 75 -7.42 -17.48 -8.81
CA SER A 75 -7.89 -18.25 -7.67
C SER A 75 -6.75 -18.62 -6.74
N ALA A 76 -6.97 -18.55 -5.45
CA ALA A 76 -6.04 -19.01 -4.44
C ALA A 76 -5.79 -20.53 -4.55
N GLU A 77 -6.81 -21.28 -4.96
CA GLU A 77 -6.74 -22.73 -5.18
C GLU A 77 -5.72 -23.07 -6.28
N ASP A 78 -5.71 -22.32 -7.39
CA ASP A 78 -4.78 -22.55 -8.52
C ASP A 78 -3.30 -22.48 -8.09
N ILE A 79 -2.99 -21.70 -7.07
CA ILE A 79 -1.63 -21.52 -6.54
C ILE A 79 -1.42 -22.22 -5.19
N LYS A 80 -2.40 -23.00 -4.74
CA LYS A 80 -2.38 -23.77 -3.48
C LYS A 80 -2.12 -22.89 -2.27
N GLN A 81 -2.79 -21.75 -2.19
CA GLN A 81 -2.74 -20.82 -1.07
C GLN A 81 -4.15 -20.72 -0.42
N PRO A 82 -4.25 -20.39 0.86
CA PRO A 82 -5.55 -20.21 1.52
C PRO A 82 -6.28 -18.95 1.04
N SER A 83 -5.56 -17.95 0.55
CA SER A 83 -6.11 -16.71 -0.01
C SER A 83 -5.14 -16.09 -1.00
N LEU A 84 -5.60 -15.17 -1.85
CA LEU A 84 -4.77 -14.32 -2.69
C LEU A 84 -4.21 -13.11 -1.92
N GLY A 85 -4.82 -12.79 -0.80
CA GLY A 85 -4.45 -11.70 0.09
C GLY A 85 -5.57 -11.38 1.07
N THR A 86 -5.37 -10.35 1.88
CA THR A 86 -6.35 -9.92 2.87
C THR A 86 -6.51 -8.40 2.83
N ILE A 87 -7.75 -7.94 2.69
CA ILE A 87 -8.07 -6.51 2.76
C ILE A 87 -8.17 -6.12 4.23
N VAL A 88 -7.40 -5.10 4.62
CA VAL A 88 -7.36 -4.56 5.98
C VAL A 88 -7.38 -3.05 5.93
N GLU A 89 -8.09 -2.42 6.84
CA GLU A 89 -8.06 -0.97 7.03
C GLU A 89 -6.72 -0.51 7.61
N ASN A 90 -6.19 0.60 7.11
CA ASN A 90 -4.90 1.11 7.57
C ASN A 90 -4.92 1.52 9.05
N SER A 91 -6.05 2.01 9.54
CA SER A 91 -6.25 2.32 10.96
C SER A 91 -6.10 1.10 11.87
N ILE A 92 -6.61 -0.06 11.45
CA ILE A 92 -6.49 -1.33 12.18
C ILE A 92 -5.03 -1.79 12.21
N VAL A 93 -4.32 -1.75 11.08
CA VAL A 93 -2.90 -2.10 11.02
C VAL A 93 -2.08 -1.20 11.95
N ASN A 94 -2.33 0.11 11.89
CA ASN A 94 -1.65 1.07 12.76
C ASN A 94 -1.93 0.79 14.24
N THR A 95 -3.19 0.57 14.62
CA THR A 95 -3.55 0.28 16.02
C THR A 95 -2.85 -0.98 16.52
N ALA A 96 -2.83 -2.05 15.73
CA ALA A 96 -2.14 -3.28 16.09
C ALA A 96 -0.63 -3.07 16.26
N LEU A 97 0.01 -2.32 15.37
CA LEU A 97 1.44 -2.01 15.44
C LEU A 97 1.76 -1.11 16.65
N TYR A 98 0.97 -0.05 16.88
CA TYR A 98 1.19 0.84 18.02
C TYR A 98 1.03 0.11 19.37
N SER A 99 0.17 -0.89 19.46
CA SER A 99 0.03 -1.70 20.67
C SER A 99 1.32 -2.44 21.08
N LEU A 100 2.17 -2.79 20.10
CA LEU A 100 3.46 -3.41 20.36
C LEU A 100 4.48 -2.43 20.92
N LEU A 101 4.42 -1.14 20.55
CA LEU A 101 5.48 -0.18 20.87
C LEU A 101 5.67 -0.03 22.38
N ASN A 102 4.58 -0.14 23.15
CA ASN A 102 4.61 -0.04 24.62
C ASN A 102 5.40 -1.19 25.30
N ASN A 103 5.64 -2.28 24.59
CA ASN A 103 6.32 -3.47 25.11
C ASN A 103 7.79 -3.56 24.67
N ILE A 104 8.30 -2.57 23.94
CA ILE A 104 9.67 -2.56 23.43
C ILE A 104 10.56 -1.69 24.31
N GLU A 105 11.37 -2.32 25.18
CA GLU A 105 12.20 -1.64 26.19
C GLU A 105 13.19 -0.62 25.61
N ASN A 106 13.70 -0.86 24.40
CA ASN A 106 14.73 -0.02 23.77
C ASN A 106 14.16 0.97 22.75
N LEU A 107 12.85 1.22 22.76
CA LEU A 107 12.17 2.15 21.89
C LEU A 107 11.67 3.35 22.71
N GLU A 108 11.94 4.54 22.19
CA GLU A 108 11.39 5.80 22.68
C GLU A 108 10.43 6.37 21.62
N LEU A 109 9.16 6.58 22.00
CA LEU A 109 8.17 7.21 21.13
C LEU A 109 8.18 8.73 21.37
N LEU A 110 8.54 9.48 20.36
CA LEU A 110 8.59 10.94 20.33
C LEU A 110 7.47 11.46 19.42
N ALA A 111 6.26 11.52 19.95
CA ALA A 111 5.06 12.01 19.26
C ALA A 111 4.16 12.80 20.24
N PRO A 112 3.55 13.92 19.83
CA PRO A 112 3.74 14.57 18.53
C PRO A 112 5.09 15.34 18.48
N LEU A 113 5.86 15.13 17.41
CA LEU A 113 7.13 15.80 17.19
C LEU A 113 7.41 15.99 15.70
N GLU A 114 7.83 17.19 15.31
CA GLU A 114 8.09 17.52 13.90
C GLU A 114 9.55 17.90 13.70
N ILE A 115 10.21 17.26 12.73
CA ILE A 115 11.59 17.57 12.35
C ILE A 115 11.61 18.80 11.46
N GLU A 116 12.42 19.81 11.85
CA GLU A 116 12.60 21.05 11.11
C GLU A 116 13.86 21.03 10.24
N ASP A 117 14.98 20.55 10.80
CA ASP A 117 16.27 20.54 10.12
C ASP A 117 17.03 19.22 10.33
N LEU A 118 17.95 18.95 9.42
CA LEU A 118 18.80 17.77 9.41
C LEU A 118 20.20 18.13 8.94
N SER A 119 21.19 17.84 9.75
CA SER A 119 22.61 18.04 9.42
C SER A 119 23.45 16.82 9.77
N THR A 120 24.64 16.75 9.23
CA THR A 120 25.65 15.73 9.59
C THR A 120 26.71 16.41 10.43
N ILE A 121 27.02 15.81 11.58
CA ILE A 121 28.06 16.30 12.49
C ILE A 121 29.16 15.25 12.65
N GLN A 122 30.37 15.69 12.89
CA GLN A 122 31.49 14.81 13.27
C GLN A 122 31.36 14.48 14.77
N TYR A 123 31.49 13.20 15.10
CA TYR A 123 31.41 12.73 16.47
C TYR A 123 32.56 11.72 16.73
N GLY A 124 33.69 12.21 17.23
CA GLY A 124 34.94 11.46 17.28
C GLY A 124 35.41 11.15 15.85
N ASP A 125 35.69 9.88 15.57
CA ASP A 125 36.08 9.39 14.24
C ASP A 125 34.88 9.09 13.33
N ASP A 126 33.66 9.14 13.85
CA ASP A 126 32.40 8.82 13.14
C ASP A 126 31.61 10.07 12.76
N PHE A 127 30.70 9.90 11.81
CA PHE A 127 29.70 10.88 11.48
C PHE A 127 28.33 10.47 12.05
N ARG A 128 27.58 11.44 12.58
CA ARG A 128 26.21 11.26 13.09
C ARG A 128 25.26 12.23 12.43
N ALA A 129 24.01 11.85 12.33
CA ALA A 129 22.93 12.76 11.97
C ALA A 129 22.48 13.52 13.22
N LYS A 130 22.31 14.83 13.05
CA LYS A 130 21.71 15.74 14.02
C LYS A 130 20.40 16.23 13.41
N LEU A 131 19.29 15.96 14.11
CA LEU A 131 17.96 16.42 13.75
C LEU A 131 17.57 17.54 14.73
N THR A 132 17.07 18.63 14.20
CA THR A 132 16.49 19.72 15.00
C THR A 132 14.97 19.68 14.81
N THR A 133 14.25 19.77 15.90
CA THR A 133 12.79 19.74 15.92
C THR A 133 12.23 21.16 15.95
N LYS A 134 10.97 21.35 15.56
CA LYS A 134 10.30 22.65 15.57
C LYS A 134 10.21 23.30 16.96
N ASP A 135 10.20 22.50 18.01
CA ASP A 135 10.22 22.97 19.41
C ASP A 135 11.64 23.20 19.96
N GLY A 136 12.66 23.12 19.08
CA GLY A 136 14.06 23.45 19.40
C GLY A 136 14.85 22.32 20.06
N ARG A 137 14.30 21.10 20.20
CA ARG A 137 15.06 19.95 20.67
C ARG A 137 16.06 19.46 19.63
N GLU A 138 17.17 18.89 20.08
CA GLU A 138 18.19 18.31 19.22
C GLU A 138 18.30 16.79 19.49
N LEU A 139 18.21 16.02 18.44
CA LEU A 139 18.37 14.58 18.48
C LEU A 139 19.62 14.19 17.67
N THR A 140 20.49 13.38 18.25
CA THR A 140 21.70 12.89 17.58
C THR A 140 21.63 11.37 17.45
N THR A 141 21.83 10.85 16.25
CA THR A 141 21.74 9.41 15.97
C THR A 141 22.80 8.94 15.00
N THR A 142 23.14 7.66 15.08
CA THR A 142 24.04 6.98 14.13
C THR A 142 23.40 6.80 12.77
N LEU A 143 22.09 6.49 12.73
CA LEU A 143 21.34 6.24 11.49
C LEU A 143 19.96 6.88 11.58
N VAL A 144 19.56 7.57 10.54
CA VAL A 144 18.18 8.04 10.33
C VAL A 144 17.50 7.13 9.31
N VAL A 145 16.36 6.57 9.68
CA VAL A 145 15.46 5.84 8.79
C VAL A 145 14.27 6.73 8.47
N ALA A 146 14.21 7.24 7.26
CA ALA A 146 13.09 8.04 6.78
C ALA A 146 11.97 7.13 6.28
N ALA A 147 10.89 7.05 7.06
CA ALA A 147 9.65 6.34 6.77
C ALA A 147 8.44 7.29 6.84
N ASP A 148 8.67 8.59 6.61
CA ASP A 148 7.75 9.71 6.81
C ASP A 148 6.83 9.96 5.59
N GLY A 149 6.66 8.95 4.73
CA GLY A 149 5.64 8.88 3.69
C GLY A 149 5.95 9.68 2.42
N THR A 150 4.96 9.77 1.54
CA THR A 150 5.07 10.36 0.20
C THR A 150 5.68 11.76 0.20
N ASN A 151 5.32 12.59 1.19
CA ASN A 151 5.83 13.96 1.33
C ASN A 151 7.01 14.06 2.31
N SER A 152 7.86 13.06 2.34
CA SER A 152 8.99 12.93 3.25
C SER A 152 9.79 14.23 3.41
N ARG A 153 9.80 14.73 4.64
CA ARG A 153 10.59 15.89 5.04
C ARG A 153 12.07 15.54 5.06
N ILE A 154 12.41 14.35 5.60
CA ILE A 154 13.79 13.87 5.69
C ILE A 154 14.41 13.71 4.30
N ARG A 155 13.66 13.12 3.34
CA ARG A 155 14.10 13.04 1.94
C ARG A 155 14.48 14.40 1.37
N SER A 156 13.64 15.42 1.62
CA SER A 156 13.85 16.78 1.14
C SER A 156 15.04 17.45 1.80
N LEU A 157 15.15 17.38 3.14
CA LEU A 157 16.27 17.94 3.91
C LEU A 157 17.61 17.30 3.52
N ALA A 158 17.63 15.99 3.30
CA ALA A 158 18.81 15.27 2.87
C ALA A 158 19.10 15.37 1.36
N GLN A 159 18.27 16.15 0.62
CA GLN A 159 18.44 16.43 -0.81
C GLN A 159 18.55 15.18 -1.69
N PHE A 160 17.76 14.15 -1.40
CA PHE A 160 17.68 12.99 -2.28
C PHE A 160 17.05 13.39 -3.61
N LYS A 161 17.63 12.93 -4.71
CA LYS A 161 17.06 13.11 -6.04
C LYS A 161 15.90 12.13 -6.24
N THR A 162 14.81 12.63 -6.82
CA THR A 162 13.64 11.82 -7.16
C THR A 162 13.33 11.94 -8.65
N ARG A 163 12.79 10.87 -9.22
CA ARG A 163 12.08 10.90 -10.48
C ARG A 163 10.60 10.89 -10.15
N GLU A 164 9.85 11.78 -10.78
CA GLU A 164 8.41 11.92 -10.53
C GLU A 164 7.67 11.83 -11.86
N TRP A 165 6.54 11.14 -11.81
CA TRP A 165 5.59 11.05 -12.91
C TRP A 165 4.21 11.39 -12.34
N ASP A 166 3.56 12.37 -12.91
CA ASP A 166 2.17 12.66 -12.61
C ASP A 166 1.30 11.81 -13.54
N TYR A 167 0.36 11.11 -12.97
CA TYR A 167 -0.59 10.30 -13.75
C TYR A 167 -1.77 11.12 -14.25
N GLU A 168 -1.89 12.37 -13.82
CA GLU A 168 -3.06 13.21 -14.08
C GLU A 168 -4.37 12.51 -13.69
N HIS A 169 -4.30 11.60 -12.71
CA HIS A 169 -5.43 10.85 -12.18
C HIS A 169 -5.54 11.03 -10.67
N GLN A 170 -6.75 10.78 -10.18
CA GLN A 170 -7.09 10.78 -8.76
C GLN A 170 -7.79 9.47 -8.42
N ALA A 171 -7.54 8.93 -7.23
CA ALA A 171 -8.31 7.82 -6.69
C ALA A 171 -9.51 8.36 -5.92
N LEU A 172 -10.71 8.10 -6.42
CA LEU A 172 -11.93 8.26 -5.63
C LEU A 172 -12.11 6.99 -4.80
N VAL A 173 -12.27 7.18 -3.50
CA VAL A 173 -12.36 6.09 -2.52
C VAL A 173 -13.62 6.29 -1.67
N THR A 174 -14.34 5.22 -1.44
CA THR A 174 -15.51 5.18 -0.54
C THR A 174 -15.77 3.74 -0.13
N THR A 175 -16.58 3.53 0.91
CA THR A 175 -17.14 2.21 1.23
C THR A 175 -18.60 2.15 0.82
N VAL A 176 -19.00 1.01 0.31
CA VAL A 176 -20.37 0.75 -0.10
C VAL A 176 -20.90 -0.55 0.49
N ARG A 177 -22.24 -0.63 0.61
CA ARG A 177 -22.94 -1.89 0.84
C ARG A 177 -23.70 -2.25 -0.43
N THR A 178 -23.48 -3.48 -0.91
CA THR A 178 -24.06 -4.01 -2.14
C THR A 178 -25.27 -4.87 -1.86
N GLU A 179 -26.13 -5.08 -2.86
CA GLU A 179 -27.31 -5.95 -2.77
C GLU A 179 -26.91 -7.43 -2.65
N LEU A 180 -25.92 -7.85 -3.45
CA LEU A 180 -25.42 -9.23 -3.46
C LEU A 180 -24.07 -9.33 -2.71
N PRO A 181 -23.76 -10.49 -2.11
CA PRO A 181 -22.50 -10.71 -1.42
C PRO A 181 -21.32 -10.74 -2.39
N HIS A 182 -20.15 -10.30 -1.92
CA HIS A 182 -18.89 -10.36 -2.68
C HIS A 182 -18.25 -11.76 -2.72
N GLU A 183 -18.71 -12.68 -1.88
CA GLU A 183 -18.23 -14.09 -1.83
C GLU A 183 -16.71 -14.19 -1.75
N HIS A 184 -16.07 -13.37 -0.95
CA HIS A 184 -14.61 -13.27 -0.82
C HIS A 184 -13.87 -13.06 -2.15
N ARG A 185 -14.47 -12.30 -3.08
CA ARG A 185 -13.87 -11.95 -4.37
C ARG A 185 -13.53 -10.48 -4.45
N ALA A 186 -12.34 -10.15 -4.93
CA ALA A 186 -11.99 -8.82 -5.37
C ALA A 186 -12.36 -8.67 -6.86
N LEU A 187 -13.03 -7.57 -7.20
CA LEU A 187 -13.47 -7.30 -8.57
C LEU A 187 -12.75 -6.05 -9.08
N GLN A 188 -12.20 -6.12 -10.28
CA GLN A 188 -11.54 -4.98 -10.92
C GLN A 188 -11.94 -4.89 -12.38
N ARG A 189 -12.52 -3.76 -12.76
CA ARG A 189 -12.88 -3.45 -14.13
C ARG A 189 -12.02 -2.33 -14.68
N PHE A 190 -11.45 -2.54 -15.86
CA PHE A 190 -10.78 -1.48 -16.61
C PHE A 190 -11.78 -0.81 -17.53
N ILE A 191 -12.05 0.46 -17.28
CA ILE A 191 -12.97 1.30 -18.06
C ILE A 191 -12.21 2.49 -18.65
N ASP A 192 -12.81 3.20 -19.58
CA ASP A 192 -12.23 4.35 -20.27
C ASP A 192 -11.75 5.46 -19.33
N THR A 193 -12.46 5.65 -18.21
CA THR A 193 -12.11 6.64 -17.20
C THR A 193 -10.98 6.19 -16.25
N GLY A 194 -10.59 4.91 -16.29
CA GLY A 194 -9.58 4.28 -15.45
C GLY A 194 -10.08 3.04 -14.71
N PRO A 195 -9.22 2.32 -14.00
CA PRO A 195 -9.60 1.12 -13.28
C PRO A 195 -10.53 1.41 -12.10
N LEU A 196 -11.59 0.61 -11.99
CA LEU A 196 -12.55 0.57 -10.88
C LEU A 196 -12.37 -0.76 -10.14
N ALA A 197 -12.08 -0.71 -8.84
CA ALA A 197 -11.95 -1.88 -7.99
C ALA A 197 -12.99 -1.89 -6.87
N PHE A 198 -13.53 -3.09 -6.59
CA PHE A 198 -14.33 -3.42 -5.43
C PHE A 198 -13.54 -4.42 -4.60
N LEU A 199 -13.12 -4.01 -3.42
CA LEU A 199 -12.32 -4.79 -2.50
C LEU A 199 -13.20 -5.27 -1.35
N PRO A 200 -13.29 -6.58 -1.08
CA PRO A 200 -14.20 -7.13 -0.10
C PRO A 200 -13.86 -6.70 1.33
N LEU A 201 -14.87 -6.36 2.10
CA LEU A 201 -14.78 -5.98 3.52
C LEU A 201 -15.78 -6.78 4.34
N LEU A 202 -15.44 -7.00 5.62
CA LEU A 202 -16.35 -7.52 6.62
C LEU A 202 -16.56 -6.47 7.73
N PRO A 203 -17.79 -6.28 8.25
CA PRO A 203 -18.05 -5.31 9.29
C PRO A 203 -17.50 -5.71 10.67
N ALA A 204 -17.30 -7.01 10.91
CA ALA A 204 -16.66 -7.57 12.10
C ALA A 204 -15.89 -8.85 11.75
N ALA A 205 -15.03 -9.32 12.65
CA ALA A 205 -14.17 -10.49 12.42
C ALA A 205 -14.96 -11.79 12.16
N ASP A 206 -16.13 -11.92 12.77
CA ASP A 206 -17.02 -13.08 12.68
C ASP A 206 -18.32 -12.80 11.91
N SER A 207 -18.35 -11.70 11.15
CA SER A 207 -19.55 -11.32 10.38
C SER A 207 -19.76 -12.21 9.17
N GLU A 208 -21.01 -12.60 8.96
CA GLU A 208 -21.47 -13.26 7.73
C GLU A 208 -22.03 -12.26 6.68
N ASP A 209 -22.04 -10.93 6.98
CA ASP A 209 -22.49 -9.92 6.02
C ASP A 209 -21.39 -9.57 5.03
N GLU A 210 -21.33 -10.31 3.95
CA GLU A 210 -20.34 -10.18 2.87
C GLU A 210 -20.74 -9.12 1.82
N ARG A 211 -21.47 -8.07 2.19
CA ARG A 211 -21.97 -7.06 1.25
C ARG A 211 -21.23 -5.74 1.32
N TYR A 212 -20.18 -5.63 2.10
CA TYR A 212 -19.38 -4.41 2.17
C TYR A 212 -18.18 -4.47 1.24
N CYS A 213 -17.95 -3.39 0.50
CA CYS A 213 -16.77 -3.26 -0.39
C CYS A 213 -16.14 -1.87 -0.23
N SER A 214 -14.81 -1.84 -0.17
CA SER A 214 -14.05 -0.62 -0.41
C SER A 214 -13.91 -0.40 -1.90
N ILE A 215 -14.28 0.79 -2.35
CA ILE A 215 -14.20 1.22 -3.74
C ILE A 215 -12.92 2.02 -3.94
N VAL A 216 -12.17 1.67 -4.96
CA VAL A 216 -11.05 2.47 -5.45
C VAL A 216 -11.25 2.70 -6.94
N TRP A 217 -11.57 3.93 -7.32
CA TRP A 217 -11.81 4.30 -8.71
C TRP A 217 -10.78 5.32 -9.17
N SER A 218 -9.93 4.96 -10.11
CA SER A 218 -8.96 5.87 -10.71
C SER A 218 -9.63 6.69 -11.80
N LEU A 219 -9.64 8.01 -11.64
CA LEU A 219 -10.37 8.95 -12.51
C LEU A 219 -9.48 10.13 -12.88
N VAL A 220 -9.72 10.72 -14.04
CA VAL A 220 -9.19 12.04 -14.36
C VAL A 220 -9.81 13.10 -13.43
N PRO A 221 -9.12 14.23 -13.15
CA PRO A 221 -9.58 15.22 -12.15
C PRO A 221 -10.98 15.77 -12.41
N GLU A 222 -11.36 15.99 -13.68
CA GLU A 222 -12.68 16.48 -14.07
C GLU A 222 -13.76 15.48 -13.66
N ARG A 223 -13.54 14.21 -13.98
CA ARG A 223 -14.51 13.15 -13.69
C ARG A 223 -14.62 12.88 -12.19
N SER A 224 -13.51 12.94 -11.45
CA SER A 224 -13.57 12.78 -10.00
C SER A 224 -14.35 13.90 -9.31
N ARG A 225 -14.26 15.14 -9.82
CA ARG A 225 -15.05 16.28 -9.34
C ARG A 225 -16.55 16.05 -9.60
N GLU A 226 -16.92 15.68 -10.83
CA GLU A 226 -18.31 15.32 -11.18
C GLU A 226 -18.86 14.25 -10.24
N MET A 227 -18.05 13.18 -9.99
CA MET A 227 -18.45 12.11 -9.08
C MET A 227 -18.63 12.58 -7.64
N LEU A 228 -17.85 13.56 -7.16
CA LEU A 228 -18.03 14.14 -5.83
C LEU A 228 -19.28 15.00 -5.72
N GLU A 229 -19.67 15.69 -6.81
CA GLU A 229 -20.84 16.57 -6.86
C GLU A 229 -22.17 15.80 -7.00
N MET A 230 -22.12 14.54 -7.47
CA MET A 230 -23.31 13.70 -7.57
C MET A 230 -24.00 13.52 -6.22
N THR A 231 -25.34 13.46 -6.23
CA THR A 231 -26.09 12.96 -5.07
C THR A 231 -25.70 11.50 -4.76
N ALA A 232 -25.91 11.07 -3.54
CA ALA A 232 -25.67 9.67 -3.16
C ALA A 232 -26.42 8.68 -4.09
N GLN A 233 -27.65 9.00 -4.47
CA GLN A 233 -28.45 8.15 -5.34
C GLN A 233 -27.88 8.07 -6.77
N GLN A 234 -27.47 9.20 -7.34
CA GLN A 234 -26.85 9.23 -8.67
C GLN A 234 -25.55 8.43 -8.69
N PHE A 235 -24.70 8.62 -7.68
CA PHE A 235 -23.44 7.91 -7.58
C PHE A 235 -23.62 6.40 -7.40
N LYS A 236 -24.61 5.95 -6.61
CA LYS A 236 -24.93 4.52 -6.46
C LYS A 236 -25.31 3.89 -7.80
N ILE A 237 -26.14 4.55 -8.60
CA ILE A 237 -26.54 4.08 -9.93
C ILE A 237 -25.31 4.01 -10.84
N GLU A 238 -24.53 5.08 -10.90
CA GLU A 238 -23.31 5.16 -11.73
C GLU A 238 -22.33 4.03 -11.38
N LEU A 239 -22.14 3.79 -10.08
CA LEU A 239 -21.22 2.76 -9.60
C LEU A 239 -21.70 1.35 -9.97
N ALA A 240 -22.99 1.05 -9.78
CA ALA A 240 -23.57 -0.24 -10.16
C ALA A 240 -23.49 -0.50 -11.67
N LEU A 241 -23.77 0.51 -12.50
CA LEU A 241 -23.63 0.43 -13.96
C LEU A 241 -22.19 0.15 -14.38
N ASN A 242 -21.23 0.86 -13.79
CA ASN A 242 -19.82 0.66 -14.10
C ASN A 242 -19.28 -0.69 -13.62
N LEU A 243 -19.93 -1.37 -12.68
CA LEU A 243 -19.63 -2.75 -12.27
C LEU A 243 -20.46 -3.79 -13.05
N GLU A 244 -21.29 -3.37 -14.01
CA GLU A 244 -22.22 -4.25 -14.76
C GLU A 244 -23.20 -5.00 -13.84
N HIS A 245 -23.59 -4.39 -12.72
CA HIS A 245 -24.46 -4.98 -11.70
C HIS A 245 -23.99 -6.35 -11.17
N LYS A 246 -22.69 -6.69 -11.25
CA LYS A 246 -22.17 -7.98 -10.76
C LYS A 246 -22.47 -8.23 -9.27
N LEU A 247 -22.55 -7.17 -8.47
CA LEU A 247 -22.97 -7.23 -7.07
C LEU A 247 -24.37 -6.64 -6.83
N GLY A 248 -25.22 -6.62 -7.87
CA GLY A 248 -26.54 -6.00 -7.82
C GLY A 248 -26.49 -4.49 -7.72
N ASN A 249 -27.47 -3.90 -7.03
CA ASN A 249 -27.52 -2.47 -6.76
C ASN A 249 -26.65 -2.08 -5.57
N ILE A 250 -26.31 -0.79 -5.46
CA ILE A 250 -25.63 -0.25 -4.26
C ILE A 250 -26.70 0.22 -3.27
N GLU A 251 -26.77 -0.43 -2.10
CA GLU A 251 -27.76 -0.12 -1.06
C GLU A 251 -27.35 1.10 -0.23
N ALA A 252 -26.09 1.15 0.19
CA ALA A 252 -25.54 2.25 1.01
C ALA A 252 -24.17 2.71 0.51
N ILE A 253 -23.82 3.94 0.85
CA ILE A 253 -22.53 4.54 0.51
C ILE A 253 -22.09 5.42 1.67
N GLU A 254 -20.80 5.36 2.01
CA GLU A 254 -20.16 6.28 2.94
C GLU A 254 -19.66 7.56 2.24
N GLN A 255 -18.99 8.41 3.00
CA GLN A 255 -18.34 9.61 2.46
C GLN A 255 -17.33 9.26 1.37
N ARG A 256 -17.33 10.04 0.29
CA ARG A 256 -16.39 9.93 -0.82
C ARG A 256 -15.18 10.80 -0.56
N PHE A 257 -14.00 10.22 -0.80
CA PHE A 257 -12.71 10.92 -0.69
C PHE A 257 -11.97 10.85 -2.01
N VAL A 258 -11.13 11.85 -2.28
CA VAL A 258 -10.30 11.88 -3.48
C VAL A 258 -8.85 12.11 -3.10
N PHE A 259 -7.97 11.28 -3.60
CA PHE A 259 -6.52 11.34 -3.38
C PHE A 259 -5.78 11.47 -4.72
N PRO A 260 -4.82 12.41 -4.86
CA PRO A 260 -4.03 12.51 -6.08
C PRO A 260 -3.15 11.27 -6.24
N LEU A 261 -3.10 10.74 -7.47
CA LEU A 261 -2.26 9.60 -7.83
C LEU A 261 -0.95 10.12 -8.43
N ARG A 262 0.13 9.94 -7.70
CA ARG A 262 1.47 10.32 -8.13
C ARG A 262 2.40 9.14 -8.00
N GLN A 263 3.34 9.05 -8.92
CA GLN A 263 4.44 8.11 -8.82
C GLN A 263 5.72 8.89 -8.55
N ARG A 264 6.48 8.41 -7.59
CA ARG A 264 7.79 8.99 -7.24
C ARG A 264 8.75 7.87 -6.90
N HIS A 265 10.00 8.02 -7.32
CA HIS A 265 11.06 7.08 -7.00
C HIS A 265 12.35 7.83 -6.70
N ALA A 266 12.94 7.60 -5.53
CA ALA A 266 14.28 8.12 -5.20
C ALA A 266 15.35 7.37 -6.00
N THR A 267 16.32 8.11 -6.56
CA THR A 267 17.43 7.49 -7.33
C THR A 267 18.36 6.68 -6.45
N ASP A 268 18.47 7.08 -5.19
CA ASP A 268 19.27 6.43 -4.17
C ASP A 268 18.41 6.21 -2.93
N TYR A 269 18.60 5.10 -2.23
CA TYR A 269 17.87 4.77 -1.01
C TYR A 269 18.66 5.09 0.25
N PHE A 270 19.94 5.42 0.14
CA PHE A 270 20.73 5.94 1.25
C PHE A 270 21.73 7.00 0.80
N ARG A 271 22.07 7.90 1.72
CA ARG A 271 23.11 8.90 1.58
C ARG A 271 23.75 9.15 2.95
N GLY A 272 25.04 8.87 3.08
CA GLY A 272 25.70 8.91 4.39
C GLY A 272 25.00 7.99 5.37
N ASN A 273 24.55 8.55 6.48
CA ASN A 273 23.84 7.87 7.54
C ASN A 273 22.31 8.10 7.53
N ILE A 274 21.74 8.38 6.36
CA ILE A 274 20.31 8.54 6.15
C ILE A 274 19.85 7.49 5.14
N VAL A 275 18.80 6.73 5.45
CA VAL A 275 18.21 5.72 4.58
C VAL A 275 16.71 5.99 4.41
N LEU A 276 16.20 5.84 3.19
CA LEU A 276 14.79 5.97 2.83
C LEU A 276 14.14 4.59 2.74
N MET A 277 12.86 4.47 3.16
CA MET A 277 12.05 3.27 2.98
C MET A 277 10.58 3.62 2.76
N GLY A 278 9.84 2.68 2.19
CA GLY A 278 8.41 2.85 1.89
C GLY A 278 8.16 4.07 1.00
N ASP A 279 7.07 4.77 1.22
CA ASP A 279 6.67 5.93 0.42
C ASP A 279 7.66 7.10 0.46
N ALA A 280 8.56 7.15 1.45
CA ALA A 280 9.66 8.10 1.44
C ALA A 280 10.68 7.81 0.34
N ALA A 281 10.89 6.53 -0.02
CA ALA A 281 11.77 6.10 -1.10
C ALA A 281 11.03 5.98 -2.45
N HIS A 282 9.81 5.45 -2.44
CA HIS A 282 9.02 5.19 -3.64
C HIS A 282 7.52 5.28 -3.35
N THR A 283 6.83 6.10 -4.09
CA THR A 283 5.36 6.13 -4.10
C THR A 283 4.90 5.52 -5.40
N ILE A 284 4.09 4.48 -5.32
CA ILE A 284 3.61 3.72 -6.48
C ILE A 284 2.12 3.97 -6.65
N HIS A 285 1.65 3.92 -7.91
CA HIS A 285 0.22 3.97 -8.21
C HIS A 285 -0.50 2.84 -7.45
N PRO A 286 -1.54 3.13 -6.66
CA PRO A 286 -2.23 2.15 -5.83
C PRO A 286 -3.16 1.23 -6.65
N LEU A 287 -2.67 0.63 -7.75
CA LEU A 287 -3.39 -0.47 -8.38
C LEU A 287 -3.51 -1.59 -7.34
N ALA A 288 -4.73 -1.83 -6.89
CA ALA A 288 -5.08 -2.88 -5.92
C ALA A 288 -4.43 -2.75 -4.52
N GLY A 289 -4.15 -1.54 -4.02
CA GLY A 289 -3.71 -1.34 -2.62
C GLY A 289 -2.32 -1.89 -2.27
N GLN A 290 -1.42 -2.06 -3.23
CA GLN A 290 -0.13 -2.73 -3.03
C GLN A 290 1.01 -1.85 -2.47
N GLY A 291 0.82 -0.54 -2.34
CA GLY A 291 1.90 0.36 -1.91
C GLY A 291 2.50 0.00 -0.55
N VAL A 292 1.67 -0.35 0.42
CA VAL A 292 2.10 -0.73 1.77
C VAL A 292 2.97 -1.99 1.76
N ASN A 293 2.67 -2.97 0.90
CA ASN A 293 3.41 -4.24 0.86
C ASN A 293 4.88 -4.03 0.49
N LEU A 294 5.16 -3.13 -0.45
CA LEU A 294 6.53 -2.80 -0.82
C LEU A 294 7.28 -2.09 0.30
N GLY A 295 6.61 -1.20 1.03
CA GLY A 295 7.17 -0.54 2.21
C GLY A 295 7.47 -1.53 3.34
N LEU A 296 6.60 -2.51 3.58
CA LEU A 296 6.82 -3.58 4.56
C LEU A 296 8.00 -4.47 4.17
N LEU A 297 8.15 -4.79 2.89
CA LEU A 297 9.30 -5.53 2.38
C LEU A 297 10.60 -4.72 2.47
N ASP A 298 10.53 -3.38 2.34
CA ASP A 298 11.68 -2.51 2.60
C ASP A 298 12.09 -2.60 4.08
N ALA A 299 11.12 -2.51 5.00
CA ALA A 299 11.36 -2.61 6.44
C ALA A 299 12.01 -3.95 6.81
N ALA A 300 11.45 -5.06 6.34
CA ALA A 300 12.00 -6.39 6.57
C ALA A 300 13.43 -6.54 5.99
N THR A 301 13.66 -6.02 4.78
CA THR A 301 14.97 -6.09 4.13
C THR A 301 16.01 -5.24 4.86
N LEU A 302 15.64 -3.99 5.23
CA LEU A 302 16.55 -3.10 5.97
C LEU A 302 16.90 -3.70 7.33
N SER A 303 15.91 -4.14 8.09
CA SER A 303 16.10 -4.78 9.40
C SER A 303 17.04 -5.98 9.31
N GLY A 304 16.84 -6.86 8.32
CA GLY A 304 17.70 -8.02 8.09
C GLY A 304 19.15 -7.65 7.73
N GLU A 305 19.37 -6.60 6.92
CA GLU A 305 20.73 -6.15 6.58
C GLU A 305 21.42 -5.44 7.76
N LEU A 306 20.67 -4.67 8.55
CA LEU A 306 21.19 -4.06 9.78
C LEU A 306 21.61 -5.14 10.79
N ALA A 307 20.76 -6.13 11.05
CA ALA A 307 21.06 -7.24 11.95
C ALA A 307 22.32 -8.03 11.51
N ARG A 308 22.41 -8.34 10.22
CA ARG A 308 23.59 -9.01 9.63
C ARG A 308 24.84 -8.14 9.76
N GLY A 309 24.73 -6.82 9.57
CA GLY A 309 25.82 -5.87 9.75
C GLY A 309 26.35 -5.88 11.17
N VAL A 310 25.46 -5.77 12.15
CA VAL A 310 25.81 -5.80 13.59
C VAL A 310 26.47 -7.13 13.96
N GLN A 311 25.94 -8.26 13.51
CA GLN A 311 26.55 -9.58 13.73
C GLN A 311 27.96 -9.69 13.15
N ALA A 312 28.23 -8.99 12.04
CA ALA A 312 29.55 -8.91 11.43
C ALA A 312 30.46 -7.82 12.04
N GLY A 313 30.06 -7.21 13.18
CA GLY A 313 30.84 -6.15 13.83
C GLY A 313 30.88 -4.82 13.09
N ARG A 314 29.94 -4.57 12.13
CA ARG A 314 29.86 -3.34 11.36
C ARG A 314 28.96 -2.30 12.03
N ASN A 315 29.26 -1.03 11.75
CA ASN A 315 28.37 0.06 12.10
C ASN A 315 27.06 -0.06 11.28
N ILE A 316 25.91 0.27 11.89
CA ILE A 316 24.60 0.24 11.22
C ILE A 316 24.50 1.23 10.06
N ALA A 317 25.30 2.31 10.07
CA ALA A 317 25.41 3.28 8.98
C ALA A 317 26.52 2.94 7.97
N ASP A 318 27.15 1.75 8.08
CA ASP A 318 28.19 1.32 7.13
C ASP A 318 27.63 1.29 5.70
N PRO A 319 28.28 1.97 4.72
CA PRO A 319 27.84 1.98 3.32
C PRO A 319 27.67 0.60 2.69
N ILE A 320 28.42 -0.42 3.18
CA ILE A 320 28.26 -1.80 2.71
C ILE A 320 26.91 -2.37 3.16
N VAL A 321 26.48 -2.09 4.39
CA VAL A 321 25.20 -2.54 4.94
C VAL A 321 24.06 -1.87 4.19
N LEU A 322 24.07 -0.54 4.12
CA LEU A 322 23.02 0.24 3.46
C LEU A 322 22.99 0.01 1.95
N GLY A 323 24.16 -0.19 1.32
CA GLY A 323 24.28 -0.53 -0.09
C GLY A 323 23.70 -1.91 -0.45
N ARG A 324 23.72 -2.89 0.48
CA ARG A 324 23.05 -4.19 0.28
C ARG A 324 21.54 -4.02 0.29
N TYR A 325 20.99 -3.27 1.25
CA TYR A 325 19.58 -2.90 1.27
C TYR A 325 19.15 -2.24 -0.03
N GLN A 326 19.85 -1.18 -0.44
CA GLN A 326 19.56 -0.46 -1.67
C GLN A 326 19.53 -1.36 -2.90
N ARG A 327 20.57 -2.19 -3.12
CA ARG A 327 20.63 -3.09 -4.29
C ARG A 327 19.48 -4.08 -4.33
N LYS A 328 19.08 -4.62 -3.17
CA LYS A 328 17.94 -5.56 -3.10
C LYS A 328 16.62 -4.89 -3.42
N ARG A 329 16.43 -3.66 -2.92
CA ARG A 329 15.12 -3.00 -3.00
C ARG A 329 14.91 -2.18 -4.27
N ILE A 330 15.90 -1.43 -4.74
CA ILE A 330 15.75 -0.62 -5.97
C ILE A 330 15.34 -1.50 -7.16
N GLY A 331 16.03 -2.61 -7.39
CA GLY A 331 15.71 -3.50 -8.51
C GLY A 331 14.30 -4.07 -8.44
N HIS A 332 13.89 -4.53 -7.26
CA HIS A 332 12.55 -5.07 -7.03
C HIS A 332 11.47 -3.98 -7.20
N ASN A 333 11.64 -2.83 -6.58
CA ASN A 333 10.67 -1.74 -6.61
C ASN A 333 10.53 -1.16 -8.03
N LEU A 334 11.64 -0.95 -8.75
CA LEU A 334 11.60 -0.54 -10.17
C LEU A 334 10.90 -1.59 -11.04
N GLY A 335 11.19 -2.87 -10.85
CA GLY A 335 10.52 -3.95 -11.59
C GLY A 335 8.99 -3.93 -11.37
N MET A 336 8.53 -3.70 -10.14
CA MET A 336 7.10 -3.57 -9.84
C MET A 336 6.51 -2.30 -10.47
N MET A 337 7.23 -1.17 -10.43
CA MET A 337 6.79 0.08 -11.07
C MET A 337 6.64 -0.08 -12.57
N TRP A 338 7.63 -0.70 -13.26
CA TRP A 338 7.54 -0.98 -14.69
C TRP A 338 6.39 -1.92 -15.05
N LEU A 339 6.12 -2.92 -14.20
CA LEU A 339 4.99 -3.81 -14.39
C LEU A 339 3.66 -3.05 -14.33
N MET A 340 3.49 -2.19 -13.32
CA MET A 340 2.28 -1.36 -13.16
C MET A 340 2.12 -0.35 -14.30
N GLU A 341 3.20 0.27 -14.73
CA GLU A 341 3.21 1.20 -15.87
C GLU A 341 2.84 0.47 -17.17
N GLY A 342 3.38 -0.73 -17.38
CA GLY A 342 3.04 -1.58 -18.51
C GLY A 342 1.55 -1.94 -18.55
N PHE A 343 0.97 -2.31 -17.41
CA PHE A 343 -0.47 -2.55 -17.30
C PHE A 343 -1.26 -1.28 -17.63
N LYS A 344 -0.89 -0.13 -17.04
CA LYS A 344 -1.56 1.14 -17.33
C LYS A 344 -1.56 1.45 -18.84
N HIS A 345 -0.42 1.40 -19.51
CA HIS A 345 -0.33 1.67 -20.95
C HIS A 345 -1.15 0.67 -21.76
N LEU A 346 -1.13 -0.61 -21.40
CA LEU A 346 -1.90 -1.63 -22.09
C LEU A 346 -3.40 -1.36 -22.04
N PHE A 347 -3.90 -0.81 -20.92
CA PHE A 347 -5.33 -0.54 -20.73
C PHE A 347 -5.74 0.90 -21.11
N ALA A 348 -4.82 1.86 -21.15
CA ALA A 348 -5.10 3.22 -21.58
C ALA A 348 -5.16 3.35 -23.11
N GLU A 349 -4.47 2.48 -23.87
CA GLU A 349 -4.41 2.53 -25.33
C GLU A 349 -5.71 1.99 -25.95
N GLN A 350 -6.44 2.85 -26.67
CA GLN A 350 -7.75 2.53 -27.25
C GLN A 350 -7.72 2.17 -28.75
N THR A 351 -6.54 2.07 -29.36
CA THR A 351 -6.44 1.67 -30.76
C THR A 351 -6.90 0.23 -30.96
N LEU A 352 -7.66 -0.02 -32.03
CA LEU A 352 -8.25 -1.34 -32.32
C LEU A 352 -7.24 -2.50 -32.30
N PRO A 353 -6.01 -2.38 -32.84
CA PRO A 353 -5.02 -3.46 -32.78
C PRO A 353 -4.55 -3.77 -31.36
N VAL A 354 -4.36 -2.74 -30.52
CA VAL A 354 -3.90 -2.91 -29.13
C VAL A 354 -5.02 -3.51 -28.27
N ARG A 355 -6.26 -3.07 -28.46
CA ARG A 355 -7.44 -3.67 -27.81
C ARG A 355 -7.59 -5.15 -28.14
N TRP A 356 -7.44 -5.51 -29.43
CA TRP A 356 -7.51 -6.91 -29.86
C TRP A 356 -6.39 -7.75 -29.24
N LEU A 357 -5.15 -7.26 -29.25
CA LEU A 357 -4.01 -7.91 -28.61
C LEU A 357 -4.19 -8.02 -27.09
N ARG A 358 -4.73 -6.99 -26.43
CA ARG A 358 -5.04 -6.99 -25.00
C ARG A 358 -6.07 -8.08 -24.66
N ASN A 359 -7.19 -8.13 -25.38
CA ASN A 359 -8.24 -9.12 -25.17
C ASN A 359 -7.74 -10.55 -25.42
N MET A 360 -7.00 -10.76 -26.52
CA MET A 360 -6.35 -12.06 -26.77
C MET A 360 -5.31 -12.40 -25.69
N GLY A 361 -4.53 -11.40 -25.24
CA GLY A 361 -3.53 -11.57 -24.19
C GLY A 361 -4.17 -11.94 -22.86
N MET A 362 -5.23 -11.27 -22.44
CA MET A 362 -5.96 -11.57 -21.22
C MET A 362 -6.58 -12.97 -21.25
N SER A 363 -7.36 -13.27 -22.28
CA SER A 363 -7.96 -14.60 -22.45
C SER A 363 -6.91 -15.70 -22.67
N GLY A 364 -5.79 -15.39 -23.32
CA GLY A 364 -4.66 -16.29 -23.48
C GLY A 364 -3.94 -16.57 -22.16
N LEU A 365 -3.71 -15.54 -21.35
CA LEU A 365 -3.10 -15.68 -20.01
C LEU A 365 -3.99 -16.47 -19.06
N ASP A 366 -5.31 -16.29 -19.14
CA ASP A 366 -6.25 -17.06 -18.30
C ASP A 366 -6.17 -18.57 -18.62
N ASN A 367 -5.92 -18.91 -19.88
CA ASN A 367 -5.77 -20.30 -20.33
C ASN A 367 -4.35 -20.89 -20.10
N ILE A 368 -3.33 -20.05 -19.81
CA ILE A 368 -1.97 -20.53 -19.54
C ILE A 368 -1.72 -20.48 -18.03
N SER A 369 -2.21 -21.49 -17.31
CA SER A 369 -2.15 -21.57 -15.85
C SER A 369 -0.74 -21.36 -15.28
N VAL A 370 0.31 -21.84 -15.92
CA VAL A 370 1.70 -21.71 -15.43
C VAL A 370 2.14 -20.24 -15.36
N ILE A 371 1.88 -19.43 -16.39
CA ILE A 371 2.26 -18.02 -16.43
C ILE A 371 1.37 -17.23 -15.46
N LYS A 372 0.06 -17.47 -15.48
CA LYS A 372 -0.90 -16.85 -14.58
C LYS A 372 -0.52 -17.08 -13.12
N ASN A 373 -0.24 -18.32 -12.75
CA ASN A 373 0.13 -18.70 -11.39
C ASN A 373 1.49 -18.10 -10.97
N HIS A 374 2.47 -18.04 -11.88
CA HIS A 374 3.74 -17.36 -11.59
C HIS A 374 3.54 -15.86 -11.34
N LEU A 375 2.72 -15.18 -12.14
CA LEU A 375 2.39 -13.76 -11.93
C LEU A 375 1.66 -13.55 -10.61
N ALA A 376 0.68 -14.42 -10.28
CA ALA A 376 -0.04 -14.36 -9.01
C ALA A 376 0.92 -14.53 -7.81
N ARG A 377 1.79 -15.55 -7.83
CA ARG A 377 2.78 -15.80 -6.77
C ARG A 377 3.72 -14.61 -6.58
N ARG A 378 4.21 -14.04 -7.69
CA ARG A 378 5.08 -12.86 -7.65
C ARG A 378 4.36 -11.63 -7.08
N ALA A 379 3.09 -11.41 -7.44
CA ALA A 379 2.27 -10.34 -6.87
C ALA A 379 2.03 -10.52 -5.36
N MET A 380 2.01 -11.77 -4.88
CA MET A 380 1.89 -12.12 -3.46
C MET A 380 3.22 -12.08 -2.69
N GLY A 381 4.33 -11.81 -3.36
CA GLY A 381 5.67 -11.79 -2.74
C GLY A 381 6.16 -13.18 -2.31
N LEU A 382 5.73 -14.25 -3.01
CA LEU A 382 6.07 -15.64 -2.70
C LEU A 382 7.27 -16.17 -3.50
N ASP A 383 7.85 -15.37 -4.41
CA ASP A 383 9.00 -15.73 -5.25
C ASP A 383 10.23 -14.91 -4.87
#